data_b055ae12f061cbb717b889a8dc19f946
#
_entry.id   b055ae12f061cbb717b889a8dc19f946
#
_cell.length_a   1.000
_cell.length_b   1.000
_cell.length_c   1.000
_cell.angle_alpha   90.00
_cell.angle_beta   90.00
_cell.angle_gamma   90.00
#
_symmetry.space_group_name_H-M   'P 1'
#
loop_
_entity.id
_entity.type
_entity.pdbx_description
1 polymer ?
#
loop_
_entity_poly.entity_id
_entity_poly.type
_entity_poly.pdbx_seq_one_letter_code
_entity_poly.pdbx_strand_id
1 'polypeptide(L)'
;MSPQPAIRGFVCRMILDGARALPAETQRRVLPRVPEQTLALIESAPRMGWVPIEESMKLTEPLHAALGTPGFREFLSTQAERMASYPLLQTFFDGSVRLFGLAPQALLKWSPYAWEQSFRDCGRLVYQPRQESAERGRVEMRLEDVPPLLLLEGTFAQALAGAFEMFLRRCNRKGRVELREQGPRATRFVYDISWE
;
A
#
# COMPACT_ATOMS: atom_id res chain seq x y z
N MET A 1 8.19 25.87 5.94
CA MET A 1 8.68 24.47 5.91
C MET A 1 7.78 23.69 4.97
N SER A 2 8.33 23.08 3.93
CA SER A 2 7.53 22.20 3.07
C SER A 2 7.00 21.03 3.89
N PRO A 3 5.75 20.60 3.70
CA PRO A 3 5.20 19.45 4.39
C PRO A 3 6.05 18.21 4.09
N GLN A 4 6.41 17.46 5.12
CA GLN A 4 7.22 16.26 4.97
C GLN A 4 6.30 15.04 4.80
N PRO A 5 6.38 14.33 3.65
CA PRO A 5 5.63 13.11 3.44
C PRO A 5 5.88 12.08 4.54
N ALA A 6 4.80 11.49 5.05
CA ALA A 6 4.90 10.59 6.19
C ALA A 6 3.84 9.49 6.15
N ILE A 7 4.14 8.39 6.82
CA ILE A 7 3.30 7.19 6.95
C ILE A 7 3.11 6.86 8.43
N ARG A 8 1.98 6.26 8.79
CA ARG A 8 1.72 5.83 10.17
C ARG A 8 2.69 4.76 10.65
N GLY A 9 3.13 4.89 11.90
CA GLY A 9 4.08 3.95 12.52
C GLY A 9 3.59 2.51 12.53
N PHE A 10 2.28 2.28 12.70
CA PHE A 10 1.74 0.90 12.64
C PHE A 10 1.91 0.25 11.26
N VAL A 11 1.85 1.02 10.17
CA VAL A 11 2.08 0.51 8.81
C VAL A 11 3.54 0.09 8.64
N CYS A 12 4.48 0.96 9.03
CA CYS A 12 5.91 0.63 8.95
C CYS A 12 6.27 -0.60 9.79
N ARG A 13 5.76 -0.68 11.03
CA ARG A 13 5.99 -1.85 11.90
C ARG A 13 5.45 -3.13 11.29
N MET A 14 4.26 -3.11 10.74
CA MET A 14 3.66 -4.27 10.10
C MET A 14 4.50 -4.77 8.91
N ILE A 15 5.04 -3.84 8.10
CA ILE A 15 5.96 -4.20 7.01
C ILE A 15 7.24 -4.81 7.58
N LEU A 16 7.82 -4.22 8.64
CA LEU A 16 9.03 -4.74 9.29
C LEU A 16 8.81 -6.12 9.91
N ASP A 17 7.70 -6.31 10.63
CA ASP A 17 7.32 -7.60 11.20
C ASP A 17 7.11 -8.66 10.12
N GLY A 18 6.48 -8.26 9.01
CA GLY A 18 6.35 -9.10 7.83
C GLY A 18 7.70 -9.47 7.23
N ALA A 19 8.63 -8.52 7.10
CA ALA A 19 9.98 -8.77 6.61
C ALA A 19 10.76 -9.77 7.49
N ARG A 20 10.60 -9.67 8.80
CA ARG A 20 11.17 -10.61 9.79
C ARG A 20 10.53 -11.99 9.78
N ALA A 21 9.31 -12.11 9.26
CA ALA A 21 8.62 -13.39 9.11
C ALA A 21 8.91 -14.07 7.76
N LEU A 22 9.68 -13.46 6.86
CA LEU A 22 10.11 -14.07 5.61
C LEU A 22 11.09 -15.24 5.87
N PRO A 23 11.30 -16.14 4.89
CA PRO A 23 12.33 -17.18 4.99
C PRO A 23 13.71 -16.60 5.34
N ALA A 24 14.49 -17.30 6.16
CA ALA A 24 15.77 -16.82 6.68
C ALA A 24 16.76 -16.36 5.58
N GLU A 25 16.74 -16.99 4.43
CA GLU A 25 17.54 -16.57 3.28
C GLU A 25 17.15 -15.18 2.77
N THR A 26 15.85 -14.92 2.65
CA THR A 26 15.33 -13.61 2.23
C THR A 26 15.62 -12.55 3.29
N GLN A 27 15.45 -12.87 4.57
CA GLN A 27 15.80 -11.95 5.66
C GLN A 27 17.27 -11.52 5.58
N ARG A 28 18.20 -12.44 5.35
CA ARG A 28 19.63 -12.16 5.19
C ARG A 28 19.95 -11.26 3.99
N ARG A 29 19.11 -11.27 2.97
CA ARG A 29 19.25 -10.38 1.80
C ARG A 29 18.66 -9.00 2.01
N VAL A 30 17.67 -8.87 2.89
CA VAL A 30 16.89 -7.64 3.11
C VAL A 30 17.40 -6.85 4.32
N LEU A 31 17.32 -7.46 5.52
CA LEU A 31 17.52 -6.73 6.78
C LEU A 31 18.90 -6.04 6.92
N PRO A 32 20.02 -6.65 6.47
CA PRO A 32 21.32 -5.99 6.54
C PRO A 32 21.47 -4.77 5.61
N ARG A 33 20.55 -4.58 4.66
CA ARG A 33 20.52 -3.42 3.76
C ARG A 33 19.69 -2.26 4.30
N VAL A 34 18.91 -2.50 5.35
CA VAL A 34 18.14 -1.45 6.02
C VAL A 34 19.03 -0.80 7.08
N PRO A 35 19.22 0.53 7.06
CA PRO A 35 20.01 1.21 8.07
C PRO A 35 19.50 0.91 9.49
N GLU A 36 20.41 0.66 10.43
CA GLU A 36 20.06 0.35 11.83
C GLU A 36 19.24 1.48 12.47
N GLN A 37 19.56 2.71 12.16
CA GLN A 37 18.79 3.89 12.62
C GLN A 37 17.34 3.86 12.11
N THR A 38 17.10 3.41 10.87
CA THR A 38 15.77 3.24 10.30
C THR A 38 14.98 2.17 11.06
N LEU A 39 15.61 1.03 11.35
CA LEU A 39 15.00 -0.04 12.13
C LEU A 39 14.61 0.45 13.52
N ALA A 40 15.56 1.10 14.23
CA ALA A 40 15.32 1.65 15.57
C ALA A 40 14.20 2.71 15.57
N LEU A 41 14.15 3.57 14.55
CA LEU A 41 13.11 4.57 14.40
C LEU A 41 11.73 3.92 14.19
N ILE A 42 11.62 2.94 13.31
CA ILE A 42 10.37 2.22 13.05
C ILE A 42 9.90 1.49 14.32
N GLU A 43 10.80 0.84 15.04
CA GLU A 43 10.50 0.11 16.27
C GLU A 43 10.07 1.01 17.43
N SER A 44 10.68 2.17 17.56
CA SER A 44 10.37 3.12 18.64
C SER A 44 9.17 4.02 18.32
N ALA A 45 8.79 4.18 17.03
CA ALA A 45 7.71 5.06 16.63
C ALA A 45 6.39 4.67 17.31
N PRO A 46 5.61 5.60 17.86
CA PRO A 46 4.26 5.30 18.32
C PRO A 46 3.41 4.73 17.18
N ARG A 47 2.53 3.79 17.47
CA ARG A 47 1.67 3.16 16.44
C ARG A 47 0.90 4.19 15.61
N MET A 48 0.33 5.19 16.29
CA MET A 48 -0.40 6.30 15.65
C MET A 48 0.48 7.51 15.35
N GLY A 49 1.79 7.42 15.61
CA GLY A 49 2.77 8.44 15.24
C GLY A 49 3.03 8.43 13.71
N TRP A 50 3.66 9.50 13.25
CA TRP A 50 4.08 9.65 11.88
C TRP A 50 5.57 9.32 11.75
N VAL A 51 5.90 8.50 10.78
CA VAL A 51 7.27 8.15 10.37
C VAL A 51 7.51 8.81 9.01
N PRO A 52 8.65 9.51 8.79
CA PRO A 52 8.98 10.02 7.47
C PRO A 52 8.90 8.91 6.41
N ILE A 53 8.30 9.21 5.26
CA ILE A 53 8.09 8.20 4.21
C ILE A 53 9.41 7.62 3.69
N GLU A 54 10.48 8.43 3.70
CA GLU A 54 11.84 8.01 3.33
C GLU A 54 12.34 6.83 4.16
N GLU A 55 12.01 6.79 5.46
CA GLU A 55 12.40 5.67 6.32
C GLU A 55 11.64 4.39 5.96
N SER A 56 10.38 4.52 5.57
CA SER A 56 9.62 3.38 5.01
C SER A 56 10.20 2.90 3.68
N MET A 57 10.67 3.81 2.82
CA MET A 57 11.28 3.46 1.55
C MET A 57 12.59 2.70 1.75
N LYS A 58 13.45 3.12 2.69
CA LYS A 58 14.69 2.38 3.05
C LYS A 58 14.43 0.93 3.48
N LEU A 59 13.22 0.63 3.98
CA LEU A 59 12.81 -0.75 4.29
C LEU A 59 12.21 -1.45 3.05
N THR A 60 11.39 -0.76 2.26
CA THR A 60 10.66 -1.39 1.16
C THR A 60 11.49 -1.59 -0.11
N GLU A 61 12.49 -0.75 -0.37
CA GLU A 61 13.39 -0.90 -1.52
C GLU A 61 14.22 -2.20 -1.47
N PRO A 62 14.90 -2.55 -0.37
CA PRO A 62 15.57 -3.84 -0.25
C PRO A 62 14.62 -5.04 -0.36
N LEU A 63 13.37 -4.90 0.14
CA LEU A 63 12.33 -5.93 0.00
C LEU A 63 11.97 -6.12 -1.47
N HIS A 64 11.70 -5.04 -2.20
CA HIS A 64 11.38 -5.09 -3.63
C HIS A 64 12.52 -5.71 -4.44
N ALA A 65 13.76 -5.27 -4.18
CA ALA A 65 14.95 -5.82 -4.85
C ALA A 65 15.16 -7.32 -4.57
N ALA A 66 14.82 -7.79 -3.36
CA ALA A 66 15.00 -9.19 -2.98
C ALA A 66 13.88 -10.11 -3.49
N LEU A 67 12.64 -9.63 -3.52
CA LEU A 67 11.44 -10.42 -3.87
C LEU A 67 11.08 -10.32 -5.36
N GLY A 68 11.58 -9.30 -6.06
CA GLY A 68 11.09 -8.91 -7.38
C GLY A 68 9.67 -8.36 -7.33
N THR A 69 9.22 -7.74 -8.42
CA THR A 69 7.90 -7.07 -8.43
C THR A 69 6.73 -7.99 -8.07
N PRO A 70 6.59 -9.21 -8.61
CA PRO A 70 5.48 -10.08 -8.24
C PRO A 70 5.50 -10.48 -6.75
N GLY A 71 6.67 -10.91 -6.25
CA GLY A 71 6.81 -11.32 -4.86
C GLY A 71 6.62 -10.15 -3.88
N PHE A 72 7.07 -8.96 -4.25
CA PHE A 72 6.89 -7.76 -3.44
C PHE A 72 5.42 -7.34 -3.36
N ARG A 73 4.67 -7.36 -4.47
CA ARG A 73 3.22 -7.11 -4.47
C ARG A 73 2.47 -8.13 -3.62
N GLU A 74 2.80 -9.42 -3.74
CA GLU A 74 2.22 -10.48 -2.92
C GLU A 74 2.49 -10.25 -1.42
N PHE A 75 3.73 -9.90 -1.09
CA PHE A 75 4.12 -9.54 0.27
C PHE A 75 3.29 -8.36 0.79
N LEU A 76 3.22 -7.26 0.04
CA LEU A 76 2.46 -6.07 0.44
C LEU A 76 0.96 -6.33 0.52
N SER A 77 0.40 -7.14 -0.38
CA SER A 77 -0.99 -7.58 -0.33
C SER A 77 -1.30 -8.33 0.98
N THR A 78 -0.39 -9.21 1.41
CA THR A 78 -0.50 -9.93 2.69
C THR A 78 -0.41 -8.97 3.89
N GLN A 79 0.50 -7.99 3.86
CA GLN A 79 0.57 -6.99 4.92
C GLN A 79 -0.67 -6.10 4.95
N ALA A 80 -1.20 -5.69 3.80
CA ALA A 80 -2.42 -4.90 3.70
C ALA A 80 -3.64 -5.66 4.28
N GLU A 81 -3.72 -6.97 4.09
CA GLU A 81 -4.75 -7.80 4.70
C GLU A 81 -4.68 -7.80 6.23
N ARG A 82 -3.47 -7.90 6.79
CA ARG A 82 -3.25 -7.75 8.24
C ARG A 82 -3.63 -6.34 8.73
N MET A 83 -3.33 -5.31 7.92
CA MET A 83 -3.69 -3.93 8.23
C MET A 83 -5.21 -3.73 8.31
N ALA A 84 -5.98 -4.41 7.46
CA ALA A 84 -7.44 -4.36 7.46
C ALA A 84 -8.06 -4.87 8.79
N SER A 85 -7.35 -5.70 9.54
CA SER A 85 -7.75 -6.20 10.87
C SER A 85 -7.38 -5.25 12.01
N TYR A 86 -6.75 -4.11 11.73
CA TYR A 86 -6.44 -3.12 12.75
C TYR A 86 -7.70 -2.36 13.19
N PRO A 87 -7.92 -2.10 14.49
CA PRO A 87 -9.15 -1.51 15.00
C PRO A 87 -9.58 -0.23 14.29
N LEU A 88 -8.61 0.63 13.91
CA LEU A 88 -8.87 1.87 13.18
C LEU A 88 -9.48 1.63 11.79
N LEU A 89 -9.04 0.61 11.09
CA LEU A 89 -9.48 0.29 9.73
C LEU A 89 -10.57 -0.78 9.71
N GLN A 90 -10.62 -1.64 10.71
CA GLN A 90 -11.62 -2.70 10.86
C GLN A 90 -13.04 -2.13 10.84
N THR A 91 -13.30 -1.06 11.58
CA THR A 91 -14.61 -0.39 11.62
C THR A 91 -15.05 0.05 10.21
N PHE A 92 -14.11 0.48 9.36
CA PHE A 92 -14.39 0.85 7.97
C PHE A 92 -14.69 -0.36 7.11
N PHE A 93 -13.87 -1.40 7.21
CA PHE A 93 -14.11 -2.65 6.49
C PHE A 93 -15.46 -3.24 6.86
N ASP A 94 -15.77 -3.34 8.14
CA ASP A 94 -17.04 -3.88 8.63
C ASP A 94 -18.22 -3.01 8.21
N GLY A 95 -18.10 -1.69 8.29
CA GLY A 95 -19.11 -0.74 7.82
C GLY A 95 -19.32 -0.84 6.31
N SER A 96 -18.26 -0.92 5.53
CA SER A 96 -18.32 -1.08 4.08
C SER A 96 -18.98 -2.38 3.68
N VAL A 97 -18.61 -3.49 4.33
CA VAL A 97 -19.22 -4.82 4.09
C VAL A 97 -20.68 -4.86 4.48
N ARG A 98 -21.08 -4.21 5.58
CA ARG A 98 -22.49 -4.15 6.01
C ARG A 98 -23.38 -3.35 5.05
N LEU A 99 -22.85 -2.24 4.52
CA LEU A 99 -23.62 -1.32 3.68
C LEU A 99 -23.68 -1.75 2.20
N PHE A 100 -22.61 -2.32 1.68
CA PHE A 100 -22.44 -2.56 0.24
C PHE A 100 -22.10 -4.02 -0.11
N GLY A 101 -22.04 -4.91 0.88
CA GLY A 101 -21.58 -6.27 0.69
C GLY A 101 -20.06 -6.37 0.51
N LEU A 102 -19.53 -7.59 0.48
CA LEU A 102 -18.12 -7.87 0.24
C LEU A 102 -17.84 -7.84 -1.27
N ALA A 103 -17.67 -6.65 -1.83
CA ALA A 103 -17.43 -6.43 -3.25
C ALA A 103 -16.22 -5.52 -3.48
N PRO A 104 -15.37 -5.77 -4.50
CA PRO A 104 -14.16 -4.99 -4.76
C PRO A 104 -14.41 -3.50 -4.90
N GLN A 105 -15.48 -3.10 -5.62
CA GLN A 105 -15.81 -1.68 -5.79
C GLN A 105 -16.10 -0.98 -4.47
N ALA A 106 -16.75 -1.66 -3.51
CA ALA A 106 -17.04 -1.09 -2.20
C ALA A 106 -15.76 -0.80 -1.43
N LEU A 107 -14.85 -1.77 -1.38
CA LEU A 107 -13.56 -1.63 -0.69
C LEU A 107 -12.67 -0.58 -1.38
N LEU A 108 -12.59 -0.59 -2.71
CA LEU A 108 -11.83 0.38 -3.48
C LEU A 108 -12.38 1.81 -3.33
N LYS A 109 -13.69 1.97 -3.27
CA LYS A 109 -14.33 3.27 -3.04
C LYS A 109 -13.95 3.90 -1.68
N TRP A 110 -13.67 3.07 -0.66
CA TRP A 110 -13.27 3.52 0.67
C TRP A 110 -11.76 3.68 0.83
N SER A 111 -10.96 3.20 -0.13
CA SER A 111 -9.50 3.30 -0.05
C SER A 111 -8.95 4.73 0.04
N PRO A 112 -9.55 5.78 -0.57
CA PRO A 112 -9.12 7.17 -0.35
C PRO A 112 -9.16 7.58 1.12
N TYR A 113 -10.21 7.19 1.85
CA TYR A 113 -10.28 7.48 3.28
C TYR A 113 -9.21 6.72 4.08
N ALA A 114 -9.02 5.43 3.81
CA ALA A 114 -7.96 4.64 4.45
C ALA A 114 -6.56 5.22 4.15
N TRP A 115 -6.37 5.76 2.96
CA TRP A 115 -5.18 6.49 2.56
C TRP A 115 -4.91 7.68 3.46
N GLU A 116 -5.85 8.58 3.64
CA GLU A 116 -5.73 9.78 4.48
C GLU A 116 -5.44 9.43 5.96
N GLN A 117 -5.94 8.29 6.46
CA GLN A 117 -5.63 7.82 7.80
C GLN A 117 -4.21 7.25 7.95
N SER A 118 -3.64 6.76 6.86
CA SER A 118 -2.36 6.03 6.84
C SER A 118 -1.19 6.85 6.32
N PHE A 119 -1.44 7.84 5.48
CA PHE A 119 -0.44 8.66 4.80
C PHE A 119 -0.73 10.15 4.98
N ARG A 120 0.31 10.95 5.08
CA ARG A 120 0.24 12.41 5.16
C ARG A 120 1.21 13.01 4.15
N ASP A 121 0.76 14.01 3.39
CA ASP A 121 1.55 14.72 2.38
C ASP A 121 2.19 13.80 1.31
N CYS A 122 1.56 12.64 1.06
CA CYS A 122 2.01 11.64 0.08
C CYS A 122 1.18 11.67 -1.21
N GLY A 123 0.42 12.73 -1.44
CA GLY A 123 -0.53 12.85 -2.55
C GLY A 123 -1.95 12.48 -2.14
N ARG A 124 -2.87 12.59 -3.09
CA ARG A 124 -4.31 12.36 -2.90
C ARG A 124 -4.77 11.15 -3.70
N LEU A 125 -5.28 10.15 -3.02
CA LEU A 125 -5.86 8.98 -3.67
C LEU A 125 -7.29 9.27 -4.15
N VAL A 126 -7.57 9.01 -5.43
CA VAL A 126 -8.86 9.29 -6.07
C VAL A 126 -9.42 8.02 -6.67
N TYR A 127 -10.67 7.71 -6.34
CA TYR A 127 -11.44 6.61 -6.91
C TYR A 127 -12.24 7.10 -8.11
N GLN A 128 -12.12 6.43 -9.25
CA GLN A 128 -12.89 6.72 -10.45
C GLN A 128 -13.57 5.44 -10.98
N PRO A 129 -14.88 5.34 -10.85
CA PRO A 129 -15.61 4.22 -11.41
C PRO A 129 -15.55 4.23 -12.94
N ARG A 130 -15.38 3.06 -13.54
CA ARG A 130 -15.46 2.85 -15.00
C ARG A 130 -16.61 1.93 -15.37
N GLN A 131 -16.70 0.81 -14.68
CA GLN A 131 -17.79 -0.13 -14.77
C GLN A 131 -17.96 -0.77 -13.38
N GLU A 132 -19.11 -0.63 -12.77
CA GLU A 132 -19.37 -1.11 -11.42
C GLU A 132 -20.41 -2.23 -11.43
N SER A 133 -19.99 -3.42 -11.01
CA SER A 133 -20.88 -4.49 -10.55
C SER A 133 -20.15 -5.32 -9.50
N ALA A 134 -20.88 -6.09 -8.72
CA ALA A 134 -20.29 -6.98 -7.72
C ALA A 134 -19.53 -8.15 -8.35
N GLU A 135 -19.97 -8.62 -9.52
CA GLU A 135 -19.43 -9.81 -10.18
C GLU A 135 -18.32 -9.47 -11.15
N ARG A 136 -18.48 -8.41 -11.94
CA ARG A 136 -17.49 -7.95 -12.92
C ARG A 136 -17.42 -6.45 -12.89
N GLY A 137 -16.21 -5.92 -12.81
CA GLY A 137 -16.06 -4.47 -12.78
C GLY A 137 -14.67 -3.99 -13.19
N ARG A 138 -14.60 -2.69 -13.36
CA ARG A 138 -13.38 -1.96 -13.66
C ARG A 138 -13.42 -0.60 -13.00
N VAL A 139 -12.35 -0.27 -12.31
CA VAL A 139 -12.15 1.04 -11.69
C VAL A 139 -10.77 1.55 -12.02
N GLU A 140 -10.62 2.86 -11.98
CA GLU A 140 -9.33 3.53 -12.05
C GLU A 140 -9.06 4.19 -10.70
N MET A 141 -7.90 3.85 -10.11
CA MET A 141 -7.39 4.52 -8.94
C MET A 141 -6.25 5.44 -9.36
N ARG A 142 -6.29 6.68 -8.92
CA ARG A 142 -5.23 7.66 -9.18
C ARG A 142 -4.65 8.13 -7.87
N LEU A 143 -3.33 8.13 -7.76
CA LEU A 143 -2.64 8.90 -6.74
C LEU A 143 -2.11 10.16 -7.42
N GLU A 144 -2.76 11.28 -7.13
CA GLU A 144 -2.46 12.61 -7.68
C GLU A 144 -1.56 13.39 -6.71
N ASP A 145 -0.89 14.45 -7.21
CA ASP A 145 -0.04 15.33 -6.43
C ASP A 145 1.07 14.58 -5.66
N VAL A 146 1.65 13.57 -6.33
CA VAL A 146 2.67 12.70 -5.73
C VAL A 146 3.97 13.47 -5.51
N PRO A 147 4.52 13.49 -4.29
CA PRO A 147 5.83 14.09 -4.04
C PRO A 147 6.92 13.48 -4.95
N PRO A 148 7.86 14.29 -5.49
CA PRO A 148 8.89 13.82 -6.41
C PRO A 148 9.69 12.61 -5.88
N LEU A 149 9.98 12.60 -4.60
CA LEU A 149 10.66 11.51 -3.89
C LEU A 149 10.00 10.13 -4.13
N LEU A 150 8.65 10.05 -4.16
CA LEU A 150 7.91 8.79 -4.34
C LEU A 150 7.84 8.34 -5.80
N LEU A 151 8.21 9.22 -6.74
CA LEU A 151 8.19 8.93 -8.18
C LEU A 151 9.48 8.25 -8.66
N LEU A 152 10.58 8.33 -7.88
CA LEU A 152 11.93 8.03 -8.37
C LEU A 152 12.15 6.56 -8.74
N GLU A 153 11.71 5.61 -7.90
CA GLU A 153 12.15 4.21 -8.04
C GLU A 153 11.02 3.19 -8.35
N GLY A 154 9.79 3.65 -8.47
CA GLY A 154 8.65 2.77 -8.75
C GLY A 154 8.26 1.81 -7.62
N THR A 155 9.12 1.60 -6.60
CA THR A 155 8.83 0.71 -5.46
C THR A 155 7.56 1.10 -4.73
N PHE A 156 7.37 2.39 -4.49
CA PHE A 156 6.15 2.91 -3.84
C PHE A 156 4.90 2.62 -4.67
N ALA A 157 4.96 2.82 -5.99
CA ALA A 157 3.86 2.50 -6.89
C ALA A 157 3.52 1.00 -6.88
N GLN A 158 4.52 0.13 -6.83
CA GLN A 158 4.31 -1.32 -6.74
C GLN A 158 3.75 -1.74 -5.37
N ALA A 159 4.17 -1.06 -4.29
CA ALA A 159 3.61 -1.29 -2.96
C ALA A 159 2.11 -1.01 -2.93
N LEU A 160 1.68 0.11 -3.51
CA LEU A 160 0.28 0.48 -3.59
C LEU A 160 -0.52 -0.48 -4.50
N ALA A 161 0.08 -0.94 -5.61
CA ALA A 161 -0.53 -1.97 -6.45
C ALA A 161 -0.81 -3.25 -5.67
N GLY A 162 0.15 -3.73 -4.86
CA GLY A 162 -0.03 -4.89 -3.97
C GLY A 162 -1.15 -4.68 -2.95
N ALA A 163 -1.27 -3.46 -2.40
CA ALA A 163 -2.37 -3.13 -1.50
C ALA A 163 -3.75 -3.19 -2.20
N PHE A 164 -3.85 -2.81 -3.46
CA PHE A 164 -5.09 -2.97 -4.24
C PHE A 164 -5.40 -4.42 -4.58
N GLU A 165 -4.39 -5.25 -4.84
CA GLU A 165 -4.56 -6.68 -5.08
C GLU A 165 -5.19 -7.40 -3.87
N MET A 166 -4.91 -6.92 -2.64
CA MET A 166 -5.55 -7.42 -1.42
C MET A 166 -7.08 -7.30 -1.47
N PHE A 167 -7.64 -6.23 -2.02
CA PHE A 167 -9.09 -6.05 -2.11
C PHE A 167 -9.74 -7.10 -3.01
N LEU A 168 -9.11 -7.43 -4.14
CA LEU A 168 -9.59 -8.47 -5.05
C LEU A 168 -9.56 -9.84 -4.35
N ARG A 169 -8.44 -10.16 -3.69
CA ARG A 169 -8.26 -11.40 -2.95
C ARG A 169 -9.28 -11.54 -1.82
N ARG A 170 -9.47 -10.49 -1.01
CA ARG A 170 -10.42 -10.50 0.10
C ARG A 170 -11.86 -10.74 -0.35
N CYS A 171 -12.23 -10.27 -1.54
CA CYS A 171 -13.51 -10.51 -2.16
C CYS A 171 -13.59 -11.84 -2.90
N ASN A 172 -12.55 -12.66 -2.87
CA ASN A 172 -12.43 -13.91 -3.62
C ASN A 172 -12.75 -13.72 -5.12
N ARG A 173 -12.24 -12.62 -5.70
CA ARG A 173 -12.42 -12.28 -7.12
C ARG A 173 -11.12 -12.47 -7.88
N LYS A 174 -11.21 -13.07 -9.06
CA LYS A 174 -10.13 -13.08 -10.03
C LYS A 174 -10.05 -11.70 -10.67
N GLY A 175 -8.85 -11.15 -10.77
CA GLY A 175 -8.68 -9.82 -11.34
C GLY A 175 -7.23 -9.41 -11.40
N ARG A 176 -6.99 -8.19 -11.84
CA ARG A 176 -5.65 -7.65 -11.99
C ARG A 176 -5.59 -6.17 -11.64
N VAL A 177 -4.42 -5.75 -11.22
CA VAL A 177 -4.05 -4.36 -10.97
C VAL A 177 -2.92 -4.00 -11.94
N GLU A 178 -3.23 -3.16 -12.92
CA GLU A 178 -2.27 -2.65 -13.90
C GLU A 178 -1.85 -1.23 -13.54
N LEU A 179 -0.56 -1.02 -13.33
CA LEU A 179 0.02 0.31 -13.19
C LEU A 179 0.31 0.87 -14.58
N ARG A 180 -0.43 1.92 -14.99
CA ARG A 180 -0.35 2.49 -16.34
C ARG A 180 0.58 3.69 -16.45
N GLU A 181 0.59 4.53 -15.44
CA GLU A 181 1.37 5.77 -15.45
C GLU A 181 2.33 5.76 -14.25
N GLN A 182 3.61 5.70 -14.55
CA GLN A 182 4.72 5.77 -13.60
C GLN A 182 5.97 6.32 -14.30
N GLY A 183 6.93 6.79 -13.52
CA GLY A 183 8.24 7.20 -14.01
C GLY A 183 8.56 8.67 -13.78
N PRO A 184 9.77 9.12 -14.11
CA PRO A 184 10.31 10.42 -13.69
C PRO A 184 9.62 11.64 -14.30
N ARG A 185 8.80 11.47 -15.33
CA ARG A 185 7.97 12.52 -15.92
C ARG A 185 6.52 12.46 -15.47
N ALA A 186 6.12 11.40 -14.79
CA ALA A 186 4.78 11.31 -14.22
C ALA A 186 4.67 12.22 -12.99
N THR A 187 3.51 12.84 -12.82
CA THR A 187 3.16 13.61 -11.62
C THR A 187 2.17 12.84 -10.74
N ARG A 188 1.81 11.65 -11.17
CA ARG A 188 0.80 10.80 -10.55
C ARG A 188 1.05 9.32 -10.87
N PHE A 189 0.40 8.44 -10.10
CA PHE A 189 0.26 7.02 -10.44
C PHE A 189 -1.17 6.73 -10.86
N VAL A 190 -1.33 5.91 -11.91
CA VAL A 190 -2.66 5.50 -12.40
C VAL A 190 -2.72 3.97 -12.42
N TYR A 191 -3.68 3.42 -11.70
CA TYR A 191 -3.93 1.99 -11.59
C TYR A 191 -5.27 1.66 -12.24
N ASP A 192 -5.25 0.73 -13.18
CA ASP A 192 -6.45 0.14 -13.77
C ASP A 192 -6.71 -1.20 -13.07
N ILE A 193 -7.84 -1.30 -12.39
CA ILE A 193 -8.20 -2.46 -11.58
C ILE A 193 -9.44 -3.09 -12.17
N SER A 194 -9.35 -4.37 -12.55
CA SER A 194 -10.46 -5.12 -13.12
C SER A 194 -10.64 -6.47 -12.42
N TRP A 195 -11.89 -6.96 -12.36
CA TRP A 195 -12.24 -8.25 -11.75
C TRP A 195 -13.43 -8.92 -12.44
N GLU A 196 -13.52 -10.24 -12.23
CA GLU A 196 -14.60 -11.12 -12.68
C GLU A 196 -14.87 -12.26 -11.69
#